data_8e52f908a14bd36ac292bb105afae376
#
_entry.id   8e52f908a14bd36ac292bb105afae376
#
_cell.length_a   1.000
_cell.length_b   1.000
_cell.length_c   1.000
_cell.angle_alpha   90.00
_cell.angle_beta   90.00
_cell.angle_gamma   90.00
#
_symmetry.space_group_name_H-M   'P 1'
#
loop_
_entity.id
_entity.type
_entity.pdbx_description
1 polymer ?
#
loop_
_entity_poly.entity_id
_entity_poly.type
_entity_poly.pdbx_seq_one_letter_code
_entity_poly.pdbx_strand_id
1 'polypeptide(L)'
;FQHLILVQFAPWCRYLGTQIRNQLPEEIYIHSNKNFDDLNAWVKKFFQRDICVESDYEAFDASQDEYILSLEVHLMKDAHFPQKIIDAYIDLKCKLGCKLGHFSI
;
A
#
# COMPACT_ATOMS: atom_id res chain seq x y z
N PHE A 1 8.83 20.50 -6.45
CA PHE A 1 7.64 19.95 -7.11
C PHE A 1 7.16 18.64 -6.47
N GLN A 2 8.05 17.66 -6.39
CA GLN A 2 7.71 16.37 -5.79
C GLN A 2 7.41 16.49 -4.29
N HIS A 3 8.12 17.37 -3.59
CA HIS A 3 7.91 17.57 -2.15
C HIS A 3 6.53 18.12 -1.85
N LEU A 4 6.01 19.00 -2.69
CA LEU A 4 4.69 19.57 -2.49
C LEU A 4 3.60 18.51 -2.64
N ILE A 5 3.74 17.63 -3.64
CA ILE A 5 2.83 16.51 -3.85
C ILE A 5 2.88 15.57 -2.66
N LEU A 6 4.09 15.25 -2.17
CA LEU A 6 4.25 14.35 -1.03
C LEU A 6 3.62 14.91 0.25
N VAL A 7 3.77 16.21 0.49
CA VAL A 7 3.15 16.85 1.66
C VAL A 7 1.63 16.75 1.61
N GLN A 8 1.04 16.93 0.43
CA GLN A 8 -0.41 16.83 0.26
C GLN A 8 -0.90 15.38 0.28
N PHE A 9 -0.08 14.45 -0.21
CA PHE A 9 -0.47 13.06 -0.38
C PHE A 9 -0.26 12.23 0.89
N ALA A 10 0.76 12.51 1.68
CA ALA A 10 1.14 11.69 2.82
C ALA A 10 0.01 11.49 3.85
N PRO A 11 -0.78 12.53 4.23
CA PRO A 11 -1.90 12.31 5.14
C PRO A 11 -2.93 11.33 4.59
N TRP A 12 -3.19 11.37 3.29
CA TRP A 12 -4.11 10.44 2.64
C TRP A 12 -3.58 9.03 2.64
N CYS A 13 -2.28 8.84 2.43
CA CYS A 13 -1.66 7.52 2.51
C CYS A 13 -1.76 6.94 3.92
N ARG A 14 -1.55 7.76 4.94
CA ARG A 14 -1.71 7.31 6.34
C ARG A 14 -3.15 6.94 6.64
N TYR A 15 -4.08 7.72 6.15
CA TYR A 15 -5.51 7.43 6.30
C TYR A 15 -5.86 6.09 5.65
N LEU A 16 -5.42 5.88 4.40
CA LEU A 16 -5.69 4.62 3.69
C LEU A 16 -5.09 3.44 4.43
N GLY A 17 -3.84 3.56 4.87
CA GLY A 17 -3.17 2.51 5.63
C GLY A 17 -3.92 2.16 6.91
N THR A 18 -4.43 3.15 7.63
CA THR A 18 -5.22 2.94 8.83
C THR A 18 -6.53 2.24 8.51
N GLN A 19 -7.22 2.65 7.44
CA GLN A 19 -8.46 2.01 7.02
C GLN A 19 -8.25 0.54 6.66
N ILE A 20 -7.19 0.23 5.93
CA ILE A 20 -6.87 -1.15 5.56
C ILE A 20 -6.58 -1.98 6.81
N ARG A 21 -5.72 -1.48 7.70
CA ARG A 21 -5.35 -2.21 8.93
C ARG A 21 -6.56 -2.47 9.82
N ASN A 22 -7.48 -1.52 9.93
CA ASN A 22 -8.66 -1.67 10.78
C ASN A 22 -9.65 -2.71 10.26
N GLN A 23 -9.59 -3.02 8.97
CA GLN A 23 -10.50 -3.98 8.34
C GLN A 23 -9.88 -5.38 8.23
N LEU A 24 -8.60 -5.55 8.51
CA LEU A 24 -7.95 -6.84 8.43
C LEU A 24 -8.29 -7.70 9.66
N PRO A 25 -8.45 -9.02 9.46
CA PRO A 25 -8.59 -9.93 10.61
C PRO A 25 -7.28 -10.00 11.40
N GLU A 26 -7.38 -10.42 12.66
CA GLU A 26 -6.22 -10.49 13.55
C GLU A 26 -5.13 -11.42 13.04
N GLU A 27 -5.47 -12.44 12.25
CA GLU A 27 -4.53 -13.42 11.70
C GLU A 27 -3.57 -12.80 10.66
N ILE A 28 -3.90 -11.64 10.13
CA ILE A 28 -3.05 -10.92 9.18
C ILE A 28 -2.36 -9.78 9.91
N TYR A 29 -1.03 -9.81 9.89
CA TYR A 29 -0.22 -8.84 10.60
C TYR A 29 0.57 -7.97 9.61
N ILE A 30 0.44 -6.66 9.76
CA ILE A 30 1.26 -5.68 9.04
C ILE A 30 2.08 -4.94 10.07
N HIS A 31 3.42 -5.05 9.96
CA HIS A 31 4.34 -4.41 10.89
C HIS A 31 4.56 -2.95 10.46
N SER A 32 3.57 -2.11 10.73
CA SER A 32 3.59 -0.70 10.43
C SER A 32 3.09 0.07 11.64
N ASN A 33 3.87 1.04 12.10
CA ASN A 33 3.60 1.80 13.33
C ASN A 33 3.48 0.90 14.57
N LYS A 34 4.25 -0.18 14.59
CA LYS A 34 4.27 -1.18 15.66
C LYS A 34 5.69 -1.48 16.07
N ASN A 35 5.87 -1.89 17.31
CA ASN A 35 7.18 -2.26 17.83
C ASN A 35 7.37 -3.78 17.86
N PHE A 36 8.55 -4.22 18.30
CA PHE A 36 8.85 -5.66 18.36
C PHE A 36 8.04 -6.38 19.41
N ASP A 37 7.57 -5.70 20.46
CA ASP A 37 6.71 -6.31 21.46
C ASP A 37 5.34 -6.68 20.85
N ASP A 38 4.82 -5.82 19.98
CA ASP A 38 3.59 -6.09 19.24
C ASP A 38 3.75 -7.29 18.32
N LEU A 39 4.87 -7.36 17.59
CA LEU A 39 5.18 -8.49 16.72
C LEU A 39 5.29 -9.78 17.52
N ASN A 40 6.00 -9.75 18.63
CA ASN A 40 6.20 -10.92 19.47
C ASN A 40 4.87 -11.43 20.03
N ALA A 41 4.00 -10.54 20.45
CA ALA A 41 2.67 -10.90 20.96
C ALA A 41 1.84 -11.58 19.87
N TRP A 42 1.87 -11.04 18.64
CA TRP A 42 1.15 -11.63 17.53
C TRP A 42 1.69 -13.03 17.18
N VAL A 43 3.01 -13.17 17.13
CA VAL A 43 3.66 -14.45 16.84
C VAL A 43 3.27 -15.50 17.88
N LYS A 44 3.28 -15.14 19.17
CA LYS A 44 2.89 -16.06 20.23
C LYS A 44 1.43 -16.50 20.11
N LYS A 45 0.57 -15.60 19.65
CA LYS A 45 -0.86 -15.89 19.55
C LYS A 45 -1.21 -16.75 18.34
N PHE A 46 -0.58 -16.48 17.20
CA PHE A 46 -1.01 -17.07 15.92
C PHE A 46 -0.02 -18.05 15.31
N PHE A 47 1.27 -17.90 15.58
CA PHE A 47 2.31 -18.73 14.95
C PHE A 47 2.60 -19.96 15.83
N GLN A 48 1.75 -20.98 15.70
CA GLN A 48 1.86 -22.19 16.49
C GLN A 48 2.03 -23.43 15.62
N ARG A 49 2.48 -23.28 14.38
CA ARG A 49 2.62 -24.37 13.43
C ARG A 49 4.09 -24.62 13.11
N ASP A 50 4.38 -25.85 12.71
CA ASP A 50 5.74 -26.29 12.40
C ASP A 50 6.20 -25.87 11.01
N ILE A 51 5.28 -25.46 10.14
CA ILE A 51 5.59 -25.12 8.75
C ILE A 51 5.42 -23.61 8.55
N CYS A 52 6.49 -22.98 8.04
CA CYS A 52 6.50 -21.57 7.66
C CYS A 52 6.88 -21.45 6.18
N VAL A 53 6.11 -20.68 5.43
CA VAL A 53 6.41 -20.37 4.04
C VAL A 53 6.81 -18.90 3.96
N GLU A 54 8.00 -18.65 3.40
CA GLU A 54 8.54 -17.32 3.23
C GLU A 54 8.73 -17.02 1.75
N SER A 55 8.53 -15.77 1.38
CA SER A 55 8.80 -15.32 0.02
C SER A 55 9.37 -13.91 0.03
N ASP A 56 10.18 -13.64 -0.96
CA ASP A 56 10.76 -12.32 -1.19
C ASP A 56 10.81 -12.09 -2.69
N TYR A 57 10.43 -10.90 -3.13
CA TYR A 57 10.38 -10.59 -4.56
C TYR A 57 11.63 -9.84 -4.98
N GLU A 58 12.27 -10.30 -6.05
CA GLU A 58 13.38 -9.59 -6.66
C GLU A 58 12.88 -8.34 -7.36
N ALA A 59 13.55 -7.23 -7.12
CA ALA A 59 13.24 -5.94 -7.75
C ALA A 59 11.74 -5.58 -7.66
N PHE A 60 11.18 -5.69 -6.48
CA PHE A 60 9.75 -5.47 -6.26
C PHE A 60 9.28 -4.11 -6.79
N ASP A 61 10.02 -3.03 -6.49
CA ASP A 61 9.62 -1.69 -6.94
C ASP A 61 9.58 -1.58 -8.44
N ALA A 62 10.50 -2.23 -9.14
CA ALA A 62 10.56 -2.21 -10.59
C ALA A 62 9.50 -3.11 -11.24
N SER A 63 8.91 -4.03 -10.49
CA SER A 63 7.87 -4.93 -10.98
C SER A 63 6.49 -4.30 -11.01
N GLN A 64 6.33 -3.12 -10.43
CA GLN A 64 5.04 -2.43 -10.36
C GLN A 64 4.66 -1.89 -11.74
N ASP A 65 3.42 -2.13 -12.14
CA ASP A 65 2.93 -1.81 -13.48
C ASP A 65 1.56 -1.12 -13.41
N GLU A 66 0.94 -0.93 -14.56
CA GLU A 66 -0.37 -0.28 -14.67
C GLU A 66 -1.47 -1.06 -13.95
N TYR A 67 -1.35 -2.37 -13.83
CA TYR A 67 -2.34 -3.18 -13.12
C TYR A 67 -2.29 -2.91 -11.61
N ILE A 68 -1.10 -2.78 -11.07
CA ILE A 68 -0.93 -2.43 -9.66
C ILE A 68 -1.40 -1.00 -9.41
N LEU A 69 -1.10 -0.09 -10.33
CA LEU A 69 -1.61 1.28 -10.23
C LEU A 69 -3.15 1.31 -10.23
N SER A 70 -3.77 0.48 -11.07
CA SER A 70 -5.23 0.36 -11.07
C SER A 70 -5.77 -0.10 -9.72
N LEU A 71 -5.13 -1.10 -9.11
CA LEU A 71 -5.52 -1.57 -7.78
C LEU A 71 -5.41 -0.45 -6.75
N GLU A 72 -4.30 0.27 -6.76
CA GLU A 72 -4.10 1.39 -5.83
C GLU A 72 -5.17 2.46 -6.01
N VAL A 73 -5.50 2.81 -7.25
CA VAL A 73 -6.54 3.80 -7.56
C VAL A 73 -7.91 3.31 -7.08
N HIS A 74 -8.23 2.05 -7.27
CA HIS A 74 -9.48 1.48 -6.77
C HIS A 74 -9.58 1.56 -5.25
N LEU A 75 -8.49 1.26 -4.55
CA LEU A 75 -8.44 1.39 -3.10
C LEU A 75 -8.66 2.83 -2.64
N MET A 76 -8.06 3.78 -3.36
CA MET A 76 -8.23 5.21 -3.06
C MET A 76 -9.68 5.65 -3.28
N LYS A 77 -10.32 5.18 -4.35
CA LYS A 77 -11.73 5.48 -4.61
C LYS A 77 -12.64 4.89 -3.54
N ASP A 78 -12.38 3.66 -3.13
CA ASP A 78 -13.15 3.00 -2.08
C ASP A 78 -12.97 3.70 -0.73
N ALA A 79 -11.81 4.28 -0.48
CA ALA A 79 -11.53 5.07 0.71
C ALA A 79 -11.99 6.53 0.60
N HIS A 80 -12.70 6.88 -0.47
CA HIS A 80 -13.27 8.21 -0.70
C HIS A 80 -12.22 9.32 -0.81
N PHE A 81 -11.08 9.02 -1.42
CA PHE A 81 -10.08 10.05 -1.71
C PHE A 81 -10.65 11.10 -2.65
N PRO A 82 -10.30 12.39 -2.46
CA PRO A 82 -10.64 13.41 -3.44
C PRO A 82 -10.07 13.07 -4.80
N GLN A 83 -10.83 13.29 -5.86
CA GLN A 83 -10.38 13.00 -7.23
C GLN A 83 -9.09 13.75 -7.57
N LYS A 84 -8.93 14.95 -7.05
CA LYS A 84 -7.71 15.75 -7.23
C LYS A 84 -6.47 15.03 -6.73
N ILE A 85 -6.56 14.34 -5.60
CA ILE A 85 -5.44 13.59 -5.02
C ILE A 85 -5.16 12.36 -5.85
N ILE A 86 -6.18 11.66 -6.31
CA ILE A 86 -6.03 10.49 -7.19
C ILE A 86 -5.35 10.89 -8.49
N ASP A 87 -5.80 11.98 -9.11
CA ASP A 87 -5.22 12.47 -10.36
C ASP A 87 -3.74 12.85 -10.19
N ALA A 88 -3.40 13.48 -9.06
CA ALA A 88 -2.01 13.83 -8.76
C ALA A 88 -1.14 12.58 -8.61
N TYR A 89 -1.66 11.54 -7.98
CA TYR A 89 -0.94 10.27 -7.83
C TYR A 89 -0.70 9.60 -9.17
N ILE A 90 -1.72 9.53 -10.03
CA ILE A 90 -1.60 8.95 -11.37
C ILE A 90 -0.53 9.71 -12.18
N ASP A 91 -0.58 11.03 -12.14
CA ASP A 91 0.39 11.88 -12.86
C ASP A 91 1.81 11.63 -12.35
N LEU A 92 1.99 11.53 -11.03
CA LEU A 92 3.30 11.25 -10.44
C LEU A 92 3.82 9.89 -10.90
N LYS A 93 2.99 8.86 -10.92
CA LYS A 93 3.39 7.52 -11.37
C LYS A 93 3.76 7.51 -12.85
N CYS A 94 3.04 8.25 -13.67
CA CYS A 94 3.40 8.39 -15.09
C CYS A 94 4.78 9.01 -15.26
N LYS A 95 5.11 10.03 -14.48
CA LYS A 95 6.40 10.70 -14.54
C LYS A 95 7.54 9.83 -14.03
N LEU A 96 7.25 8.88 -13.14
CA LEU A 96 8.25 7.94 -12.63
C LEU A 96 8.46 6.74 -13.54
N GLY A 97 7.88 6.73 -14.74
CA GLY A 97 8.11 5.70 -15.74
C GLY A 97 7.17 4.51 -15.68
N CYS A 98 6.08 4.61 -14.94
CA CYS A 98 5.04 3.60 -14.97
C CYS A 98 4.43 3.52 -16.37
N LYS A 99 4.42 2.33 -16.95
CA LYS A 99 3.86 2.14 -18.29
C LYS A 99 2.35 2.03 -18.19
N LEU A 100 1.66 3.07 -18.66
CA LEU A 100 0.20 3.05 -18.68
C LEU A 100 -0.37 2.52 -19.99
N GLY A 101 0.41 2.55 -21.07
CA GLY A 101 0.08 1.94 -22.35
C GLY A 101 -1.39 2.04 -22.75
N HIS A 102 -2.03 0.91 -22.85
CA HIS A 102 -3.45 0.81 -23.23
C HIS A 102 -4.38 0.74 -22.00
N PHE A 103 -3.89 1.06 -20.85
CA PHE A 103 -4.63 0.93 -19.61
C PHE A 103 -5.55 2.13 -19.39
N SER A 104 -6.82 1.88 -19.10
CA SER A 104 -7.80 2.90 -18.76
C SER A 104 -8.16 2.81 -17.27
N ILE A 105 -8.00 3.92 -16.59
CA ILE A 105 -8.28 3.99 -15.17
C ILE A 105 -9.64 4.63 -14.90
#